data_a1f51caaae4841056fce09ef86c0d44d
#
_entry.id   a1f51caaae4841056fce09ef86c0d44d
#
_cell.length_a   1.000
_cell.length_b   1.000
_cell.length_c   1.000
_cell.angle_alpha   90.00
_cell.angle_beta   90.00
_cell.angle_gamma   90.00
#
_symmetry.space_group_name_H-M   'P 1'
#
loop_
_entity.id
_entity.type
_entity.pdbx_description
1 polymer ?
#
loop_
_entity_poly.entity_id
_entity_poly.type
_entity_poly.pdbx_seq_one_letter_code
_entity_poly.pdbx_strand_id
1 'polypeptide(L)'
;LHPLHVGGGDAGAPVEYGDARRTLFEADLQFGAVSRVAQGIFHQIDDGTTKGLGAGAGEGRLFGGDAQLSAAAGVVGGELPRKLVQGVLGPEGHPLSRPPAVEGEAAQRAIAIANVLNVPIYVVHVSCEEAASAIARARAAGQRVYGEVLAGHLVVEDSVYRHADFATAAAHVMSPPFREKTHQEALWRGLQSGSLHTTATDHCTFCAEQKAAGRFDFSKIPNGTGGVEERMQVLWDAGVNTGRFTRSEFVAITSANVAKLFNLYPRKGCVAVGADADLVLWDPAATRTLSVKTQHSKGDFNIFEGRTVTGAPSHTLSQGKVVFANGDLRAERGAGRYIKRPAFTGGNGGVGQGNPHSGVYEALARKAQLATPTPVAR
;
A
#
# COMPACT_ATOMS: atom_id res chain seq x y z
N LEU A 1 -4.19 22.23 -10.05
CA LEU A 1 -2.90 22.62 -9.46
C LEU A 1 -2.94 24.12 -9.14
N HIS A 2 -3.31 24.46 -7.90
CA HIS A 2 -3.18 25.81 -7.40
C HIS A 2 -1.78 25.99 -6.80
N PRO A 3 -1.07 27.09 -7.06
CA PRO A 3 0.21 27.37 -6.43
C PRO A 3 0.02 27.80 -4.98
N LEU A 4 0.74 27.16 -4.08
CA LEU A 4 0.88 27.63 -2.69
C LEU A 4 1.78 28.87 -2.67
N HIS A 5 1.21 30.00 -2.30
CA HIS A 5 1.95 31.22 -1.96
C HIS A 5 2.76 30.98 -0.67
N VAL A 6 4.06 31.02 -0.78
CA VAL A 6 4.96 31.18 0.36
C VAL A 6 5.33 32.66 0.42
N GLY A 7 4.92 33.31 1.50
CA GLY A 7 5.20 34.74 1.76
C GLY A 7 6.69 35.01 1.95
N GLY A 8 7.08 36.19 1.53
CA GLY A 8 8.43 36.63 1.28
C GLY A 8 9.37 36.71 2.48
N GLY A 9 10.63 36.63 2.16
CA GLY A 9 11.80 36.93 2.98
C GLY A 9 13.07 36.72 2.15
N ASP A 10 13.64 37.81 1.74
CA ASP A 10 14.96 38.07 1.16
C ASP A 10 15.36 37.41 -0.19
N ALA A 11 15.50 38.32 -1.15
CA ALA A 11 16.15 38.11 -2.42
C ALA A 11 17.66 37.92 -2.25
N GLY A 12 18.18 36.79 -2.67
CA GLY A 12 19.62 36.57 -2.74
C GLY A 12 20.04 35.20 -3.17
N ALA A 13 20.26 35.02 -4.46
CA ALA A 13 20.87 33.94 -5.20
C ALA A 13 19.90 32.97 -5.90
N PRO A 14 20.06 32.78 -7.24
CA PRO A 14 19.34 31.75 -7.96
C PRO A 14 19.88 30.39 -7.54
N VAL A 15 19.00 29.56 -6.97
CA VAL A 15 19.30 28.14 -6.77
C VAL A 15 19.33 27.50 -8.15
N GLU A 16 20.49 27.08 -8.62
CA GLU A 16 20.63 26.29 -9.82
C GLU A 16 19.89 24.95 -9.66
N TYR A 17 18.76 24.85 -10.30
CA TYR A 17 17.96 23.61 -10.40
C TYR A 17 18.55 22.58 -11.37
N GLY A 18 19.84 22.69 -11.71
CA GLY A 18 20.50 21.86 -12.72
C GLY A 18 20.56 20.37 -12.36
N ASP A 19 20.86 20.04 -11.11
CA ASP A 19 21.14 18.67 -10.70
C ASP A 19 19.88 17.86 -10.37
N ALA A 20 18.87 18.49 -9.78
CA ALA A 20 17.61 17.81 -9.47
C ALA A 20 16.80 17.45 -10.72
N ARG A 21 16.90 18.28 -11.78
CA ARG A 21 16.29 17.96 -13.07
C ARG A 21 17.02 16.83 -13.81
N ARG A 22 18.33 16.69 -13.66
CA ARG A 22 19.08 15.60 -14.27
C ARG A 22 18.76 14.27 -13.61
N THR A 23 18.69 14.22 -12.29
CA THR A 23 18.39 12.99 -11.55
C THR A 23 16.93 12.56 -11.73
N LEU A 24 15.98 13.51 -11.78
CA LEU A 24 14.59 13.22 -12.14
C LEU A 24 14.46 12.83 -13.62
N PHE A 25 15.25 13.42 -14.51
CA PHE A 25 15.22 13.10 -15.93
C PHE A 25 15.85 11.74 -16.25
N GLU A 26 16.87 11.29 -15.51
CA GLU A 26 17.43 9.93 -15.63
C GLU A 26 16.51 8.88 -14.98
N ALA A 27 15.85 9.18 -13.87
CA ALA A 27 14.79 8.34 -13.33
C ALA A 27 13.55 8.30 -14.24
N ASP A 28 13.16 9.45 -14.81
CA ASP A 28 12.10 9.56 -15.81
C ASP A 28 12.48 8.90 -17.14
N LEU A 29 13.75 8.84 -17.53
CA LEU A 29 14.18 8.09 -18.71
C LEU A 29 14.13 6.59 -18.51
N GLN A 30 14.41 6.09 -17.32
CA GLN A 30 14.23 4.66 -17.01
C GLN A 30 12.75 4.30 -16.79
N PHE A 31 12.00 5.11 -16.08
CA PHE A 31 10.54 4.99 -15.99
C PHE A 31 9.87 5.37 -17.31
N GLY A 32 10.34 6.37 -18.00
CA GLY A 32 9.85 6.84 -19.29
C GLY A 32 10.09 5.85 -20.43
N ALA A 33 11.07 4.94 -20.36
CA ALA A 33 11.21 3.86 -21.33
C ALA A 33 10.15 2.78 -21.13
N VAL A 34 9.86 2.41 -19.88
CA VAL A 34 8.77 1.47 -19.55
C VAL A 34 7.41 2.12 -19.78
N SER A 35 7.24 3.39 -19.38
CA SER A 35 6.04 4.17 -19.64
C SER A 35 5.85 4.43 -21.14
N ARG A 36 6.90 4.67 -21.92
CA ARG A 36 6.80 4.82 -23.37
C ARG A 36 6.55 3.51 -24.11
N VAL A 37 7.06 2.39 -23.64
CA VAL A 37 6.69 1.07 -24.17
C VAL A 37 5.24 0.77 -23.80
N ALA A 38 4.83 1.00 -22.56
CA ALA A 38 3.44 0.88 -22.15
C ALA A 38 2.54 1.90 -22.85
N GLN A 39 2.93 3.19 -22.92
CA GLN A 39 2.21 4.23 -23.66
C GLN A 39 2.25 4.01 -25.17
N GLY A 40 3.33 3.48 -25.73
CA GLY A 40 3.37 3.09 -27.13
C GLY A 40 2.44 1.96 -27.46
N ILE A 41 2.31 0.98 -26.58
CA ILE A 41 1.29 -0.09 -26.67
C ILE A 41 -0.11 0.52 -26.47
N PHE A 42 -0.29 1.44 -25.54
CA PHE A 42 -1.56 2.11 -25.28
C PHE A 42 -1.95 3.08 -26.42
N HIS A 43 -1.03 3.86 -27.00
CA HIS A 43 -1.31 4.70 -28.16
C HIS A 43 -1.60 3.89 -29.44
N GLN A 44 -0.92 2.77 -29.66
CA GLN A 44 -1.26 1.86 -30.76
C GLN A 44 -2.64 1.21 -30.60
N ILE A 45 -3.10 1.09 -29.35
CA ILE A 45 -4.43 0.58 -29.04
C ILE A 45 -5.50 1.68 -29.18
N ASP A 46 -5.17 2.93 -28.82
CA ASP A 46 -6.10 4.07 -28.83
C ASP A 46 -6.28 4.69 -30.24
N ASP A 47 -5.24 4.66 -31.07
CA ASP A 47 -5.26 5.20 -32.44
C ASP A 47 -6.01 4.33 -33.47
N GLY A 48 -6.53 3.17 -33.09
CA GLY A 48 -7.18 2.25 -34.03
C GLY A 48 -6.23 1.72 -35.13
N THR A 49 -4.93 1.92 -34.99
CA THR A 49 -3.91 1.47 -35.97
C THR A 49 -3.43 0.03 -35.74
N THR A 50 -4.33 -0.86 -35.36
CA THR A 50 -4.10 -2.31 -35.38
C THR A 50 -4.18 -2.89 -36.80
N LYS A 51 -3.73 -2.16 -37.82
CA LYS A 51 -3.47 -2.71 -39.12
C LYS A 51 -2.06 -3.30 -39.17
N GLY A 52 -1.92 -4.52 -38.72
CA GLY A 52 -0.66 -5.22 -38.93
C GLY A 52 -0.32 -6.43 -38.06
N LEU A 53 -1.12 -6.80 -37.08
CA LEU A 53 -0.95 -8.08 -36.43
C LEU A 53 -2.17 -8.93 -36.71
N GLY A 54 -2.00 -9.91 -37.62
CA GLY A 54 -3.06 -10.79 -38.04
C GLY A 54 -3.61 -11.65 -36.91
N ALA A 55 -4.73 -11.20 -36.37
CA ALA A 55 -5.65 -12.00 -35.61
C ALA A 55 -7.06 -11.52 -35.99
N GLY A 56 -7.88 -12.44 -36.37
CA GLY A 56 -9.17 -12.26 -36.99
C GLY A 56 -10.13 -11.31 -36.28
N ALA A 57 -10.90 -10.67 -37.10
CA ALA A 57 -11.90 -9.68 -36.89
C ALA A 57 -12.76 -9.82 -35.63
N GLY A 58 -12.76 -8.78 -34.85
CA GLY A 58 -13.77 -8.44 -33.88
C GLY A 58 -13.57 -7.00 -33.47
N GLU A 59 -14.37 -6.08 -34.03
CA GLU A 59 -14.33 -4.69 -33.64
C GLU A 59 -14.65 -4.51 -32.16
N GLY A 60 -13.61 -4.24 -31.35
CA GLY A 60 -13.75 -3.88 -29.97
C GLY A 60 -12.94 -2.64 -29.67
N ARG A 61 -13.63 -1.52 -29.48
CA ARG A 61 -13.01 -0.30 -28.97
C ARG A 61 -12.46 -0.53 -27.57
N LEU A 62 -11.19 -0.28 -27.40
CA LEU A 62 -10.49 -0.26 -26.10
C LEU A 62 -10.39 1.21 -25.66
N PHE A 63 -10.58 1.58 -24.56
CA PHE A 63 -11.28 2.50 -23.87
C PHE A 63 -10.74 3.32 -22.79
N GLY A 64 -11.15 4.56 -22.58
CA GLY A 64 -10.79 5.57 -21.62
C GLY A 64 -11.12 5.19 -20.15
N GLY A 65 -10.36 5.69 -19.19
CA GLY A 65 -10.66 5.68 -17.74
C GLY A 65 -10.42 4.38 -16.96
N ASP A 66 -10.74 3.24 -17.54
CA ASP A 66 -10.61 1.93 -16.89
C ASP A 66 -9.48 1.07 -17.50
N ALA A 67 -8.53 1.74 -18.18
CA ALA A 67 -7.44 1.07 -18.91
C ALA A 67 -6.59 0.12 -18.05
N GLN A 68 -6.44 0.40 -16.74
CA GLN A 68 -5.72 -0.49 -15.85
C GLN A 68 -6.42 -1.83 -15.64
N LEU A 69 -7.74 -1.82 -15.54
CA LEU A 69 -8.53 -3.05 -15.42
C LEU A 69 -8.59 -3.83 -16.73
N SER A 70 -8.69 -3.11 -17.85
CA SER A 70 -8.72 -3.71 -19.18
C SER A 70 -7.39 -4.33 -19.58
N ALA A 71 -6.28 -3.70 -19.20
CA ALA A 71 -4.94 -4.22 -19.44
C ALA A 71 -4.63 -5.43 -18.53
N ALA A 72 -5.18 -5.47 -17.32
CA ALA A 72 -5.02 -6.60 -16.43
C ALA A 72 -5.79 -7.83 -16.88
N ALA A 73 -6.97 -7.66 -17.46
CA ALA A 73 -7.79 -8.75 -17.96
C ALA A 73 -7.26 -9.42 -19.25
N GLY A 74 -6.21 -8.84 -19.87
CA GLY A 74 -5.35 -9.46 -20.91
C GLY A 74 -5.97 -9.97 -22.19
N VAL A 75 -7.27 -10.19 -22.30
CA VAL A 75 -7.88 -10.87 -23.46
C VAL A 75 -9.25 -10.32 -23.86
N VAL A 76 -9.94 -9.66 -22.95
CA VAL A 76 -11.30 -9.23 -23.25
C VAL A 76 -11.44 -7.81 -22.76
N GLY A 77 -11.60 -6.90 -23.71
CA GLY A 77 -11.69 -5.48 -23.46
C GLY A 77 -12.56 -5.13 -22.26
N GLY A 78 -12.32 -3.95 -21.67
CA GLY A 78 -12.93 -3.47 -20.42
C GLY A 78 -14.45 -3.57 -20.29
N GLU A 79 -15.13 -4.08 -21.30
CA GLU A 79 -16.55 -4.41 -21.24
C GLU A 79 -16.86 -5.70 -20.46
N LEU A 80 -15.91 -6.64 -20.32
CA LEU A 80 -16.23 -7.91 -19.66
C LEU A 80 -16.54 -7.74 -18.16
N PRO A 81 -15.75 -7.01 -17.38
CA PRO A 81 -16.10 -6.72 -15.99
C PRO A 81 -17.41 -5.93 -15.87
N ARG A 82 -17.65 -4.96 -16.76
CA ARG A 82 -18.91 -4.21 -16.76
C ARG A 82 -20.10 -5.08 -17.10
N LYS A 83 -19.99 -5.97 -18.08
CA LYS A 83 -21.06 -6.93 -18.41
C LYS A 83 -21.32 -7.91 -17.29
N LEU A 84 -20.29 -8.39 -16.60
CA LEU A 84 -20.44 -9.29 -15.45
C LEU A 84 -21.17 -8.65 -14.28
N VAL A 85 -21.00 -7.35 -14.10
CA VAL A 85 -21.65 -6.59 -13.01
C VAL A 85 -22.83 -5.76 -13.51
N GLN A 86 -23.25 -5.94 -14.76
CA GLN A 86 -24.40 -5.24 -15.33
C GLN A 86 -25.67 -5.60 -14.54
N GLY A 87 -26.34 -4.58 -14.01
CA GLY A 87 -27.47 -4.74 -13.11
C GLY A 87 -27.11 -4.69 -11.62
N VAL A 88 -25.82 -4.73 -11.26
CA VAL A 88 -25.39 -4.46 -9.89
C VAL A 88 -25.13 -2.97 -9.77
N LEU A 89 -25.98 -2.28 -9.01
CA LEU A 89 -25.92 -0.81 -8.89
C LEU A 89 -25.21 -0.36 -7.59
N GLY A 90 -25.21 -1.19 -6.59
CA GLY A 90 -24.71 -0.89 -5.26
C GLY A 90 -23.20 -1.17 -5.07
N PRO A 91 -22.67 -0.88 -3.85
CA PRO A 91 -21.27 -1.04 -3.52
C PRO A 91 -20.70 -2.45 -3.74
N GLU A 92 -21.54 -3.49 -3.72
CA GLU A 92 -21.16 -4.88 -4.02
C GLU A 92 -20.61 -5.08 -5.43
N GLY A 93 -20.83 -4.15 -6.35
CA GLY A 93 -20.21 -4.15 -7.67
C GLY A 93 -18.69 -3.97 -7.64
N HIS A 94 -18.12 -3.37 -6.57
CA HIS A 94 -16.69 -3.14 -6.45
C HIS A 94 -15.86 -4.43 -6.43
N PRO A 95 -16.09 -5.40 -5.52
CA PRO A 95 -15.33 -6.65 -5.53
C PRO A 95 -15.57 -7.47 -6.81
N LEU A 96 -16.77 -7.43 -7.37
CA LEU A 96 -17.09 -8.15 -8.61
C LEU A 96 -16.36 -7.56 -9.83
N SER A 97 -16.19 -6.24 -9.89
CA SER A 97 -15.46 -5.57 -10.98
C SER A 97 -13.94 -5.69 -10.88
N ARG A 98 -13.42 -6.05 -9.70
CA ARG A 98 -11.98 -6.18 -9.39
C ARG A 98 -11.69 -7.49 -8.68
N PRO A 99 -11.90 -8.65 -9.35
CA PRO A 99 -11.68 -9.95 -8.73
C PRO A 99 -10.19 -10.16 -8.38
N PRO A 100 -9.88 -11.04 -7.41
CA PRO A 100 -8.52 -11.32 -6.98
C PRO A 100 -7.56 -11.72 -8.11
N ALA A 101 -8.05 -12.47 -9.10
CA ALA A 101 -7.25 -12.89 -10.25
C ALA A 101 -6.70 -11.71 -11.07
N VAL A 102 -7.45 -10.62 -11.18
CA VAL A 102 -7.02 -9.40 -11.90
C VAL A 102 -5.90 -8.69 -11.15
N GLU A 103 -5.99 -8.59 -9.83
CA GLU A 103 -4.92 -8.04 -8.99
C GLU A 103 -3.66 -8.92 -9.05
N GLY A 104 -3.82 -10.24 -8.95
CA GLY A 104 -2.72 -11.19 -9.05
C GLY A 104 -1.99 -11.12 -10.41
N GLU A 105 -2.73 -10.99 -11.51
CA GLU A 105 -2.17 -10.80 -12.85
C GLU A 105 -1.39 -9.49 -12.94
N ALA A 106 -1.97 -8.40 -12.49
CA ALA A 106 -1.32 -7.08 -12.53
C ALA A 106 -0.03 -7.06 -11.70
N ALA A 107 -0.04 -7.64 -10.50
CA ALA A 107 1.14 -7.79 -9.66
C ALA A 107 2.22 -8.63 -10.35
N GLN A 108 1.86 -9.78 -10.92
CA GLN A 108 2.80 -10.66 -11.63
C GLN A 108 3.42 -9.98 -12.85
N ARG A 109 2.64 -9.25 -13.62
CA ARG A 109 3.12 -8.50 -14.79
C ARG A 109 4.07 -7.39 -14.38
N ALA A 110 3.75 -6.61 -13.36
CA ALA A 110 4.63 -5.56 -12.85
C ALA A 110 5.96 -6.15 -12.34
N ILE A 111 5.92 -7.28 -11.63
CA ILE A 111 7.09 -8.02 -11.16
C ILE A 111 7.94 -8.52 -12.35
N ALA A 112 7.32 -9.07 -13.40
CA ALA A 112 8.03 -9.53 -14.58
C ALA A 112 8.76 -8.39 -15.30
N ILE A 113 8.12 -7.23 -15.45
CA ILE A 113 8.73 -6.04 -16.04
C ILE A 113 9.90 -5.56 -15.19
N ALA A 114 9.73 -5.46 -13.87
CA ALA A 114 10.79 -5.07 -12.96
C ALA A 114 12.00 -6.03 -13.01
N ASN A 115 11.73 -7.32 -13.18
CA ASN A 115 12.78 -8.33 -13.34
C ASN A 115 13.59 -8.12 -14.64
N VAL A 116 12.90 -7.89 -15.76
CA VAL A 116 13.58 -7.61 -17.06
C VAL A 116 14.47 -6.37 -16.95
N LEU A 117 14.03 -5.35 -16.21
CA LEU A 117 14.78 -4.12 -15.99
C LEU A 117 15.83 -4.23 -14.86
N ASN A 118 15.86 -5.34 -14.15
CA ASN A 118 16.71 -5.56 -12.96
C ASN A 118 16.54 -4.46 -11.89
N VAL A 119 15.32 -3.98 -11.68
CA VAL A 119 14.99 -2.97 -10.67
C VAL A 119 14.17 -3.58 -9.53
N PRO A 120 14.31 -3.08 -8.30
CA PRO A 120 13.44 -3.48 -7.21
C PRO A 120 12.01 -2.95 -7.44
N ILE A 121 11.03 -3.71 -6.99
CA ILE A 121 9.62 -3.28 -7.01
C ILE A 121 8.99 -3.40 -5.63
N TYR A 122 8.18 -2.42 -5.28
CA TYR A 122 7.37 -2.40 -4.07
C TYR A 122 5.89 -2.38 -4.47
N VAL A 123 5.21 -3.50 -4.20
CA VAL A 123 3.79 -3.67 -4.50
C VAL A 123 2.99 -3.18 -3.32
N VAL A 124 2.28 -2.08 -3.49
CA VAL A 124 1.46 -1.44 -2.45
C VAL A 124 0.12 -2.18 -2.30
N HIS A 125 -0.54 -2.01 -1.16
CA HIS A 125 -1.93 -2.43 -0.87
C HIS A 125 -2.33 -3.83 -1.40
N VAL A 126 -1.47 -4.83 -1.23
CA VAL A 126 -1.78 -6.22 -1.60
C VAL A 126 -3.02 -6.67 -0.82
N SER A 127 -4.07 -7.09 -1.54
CA SER A 127 -5.36 -7.43 -0.94
C SER A 127 -5.76 -8.89 -1.07
N CYS A 128 -5.06 -9.70 -1.89
CA CYS A 128 -5.46 -11.06 -2.19
C CYS A 128 -4.30 -12.06 -2.21
N GLU A 129 -4.65 -13.35 -2.12
CA GLU A 129 -3.70 -14.46 -2.12
C GLU A 129 -2.91 -14.55 -3.43
N GLU A 130 -3.54 -14.25 -4.57
CA GLU A 130 -2.94 -14.34 -5.89
C GLU A 130 -1.77 -13.36 -6.03
N ALA A 131 -1.95 -12.10 -5.59
CA ALA A 131 -0.90 -11.10 -5.59
C ALA A 131 0.19 -11.42 -4.56
N ALA A 132 -0.18 -11.84 -3.35
CA ALA A 132 0.77 -12.28 -2.33
C ALA A 132 1.62 -13.48 -2.80
N SER A 133 1.01 -14.44 -3.48
CA SER A 133 1.68 -15.60 -4.07
C SER A 133 2.62 -15.23 -5.20
N ALA A 134 2.26 -14.24 -6.05
CA ALA A 134 3.15 -13.72 -7.08
C ALA A 134 4.41 -13.10 -6.48
N ILE A 135 4.27 -12.30 -5.43
CA ILE A 135 5.38 -11.72 -4.67
C ILE A 135 6.25 -12.82 -4.06
N ALA A 136 5.66 -13.78 -3.38
CA ALA A 136 6.38 -14.87 -2.71
C ALA A 136 7.22 -15.69 -3.71
N ARG A 137 6.64 -16.07 -4.87
CA ARG A 137 7.36 -16.80 -5.93
C ARG A 137 8.54 -16.00 -6.48
N ALA A 138 8.35 -14.73 -6.78
CA ALA A 138 9.40 -13.89 -7.31
C ALA A 138 10.56 -13.71 -6.31
N ARG A 139 10.25 -13.58 -5.03
CA ARG A 139 11.26 -13.52 -3.97
C ARG A 139 12.02 -14.82 -3.79
N ALA A 140 11.31 -15.96 -3.84
CA ALA A 140 11.95 -17.28 -3.81
C ALA A 140 12.92 -17.47 -4.99
N ALA A 141 12.64 -16.86 -6.14
CA ALA A 141 13.53 -16.80 -7.29
C ALA A 141 14.66 -15.75 -7.17
N GLY A 142 14.81 -15.08 -6.03
CA GLY A 142 15.86 -14.10 -5.78
C GLY A 142 15.59 -12.68 -6.27
N GLN A 143 14.38 -12.38 -6.75
CA GLN A 143 14.01 -11.04 -7.21
C GLN A 143 13.79 -10.09 -6.02
N ARG A 144 14.13 -8.82 -6.23
CA ARG A 144 13.94 -7.75 -5.23
C ARG A 144 12.50 -7.22 -5.25
N VAL A 145 11.59 -8.01 -4.75
CA VAL A 145 10.16 -7.69 -4.68
C VAL A 145 9.74 -7.50 -3.23
N TYR A 146 9.01 -6.45 -2.95
CA TYR A 146 8.47 -6.13 -1.64
C TYR A 146 6.96 -5.97 -1.74
N GLY A 147 6.24 -6.30 -0.67
CA GLY A 147 4.79 -6.19 -0.60
C GLY A 147 4.32 -5.51 0.67
N GLU A 148 3.28 -4.74 0.53
CA GLU A 148 2.59 -4.00 1.60
C GLU A 148 1.16 -4.50 1.73
N VAL A 149 0.66 -4.58 2.96
CA VAL A 149 -0.73 -4.92 3.27
C VAL A 149 -1.38 -3.80 4.05
N LEU A 150 -2.60 -3.44 3.70
CA LEU A 150 -3.35 -2.46 4.49
C LEU A 150 -4.00 -3.12 5.71
N ALA A 151 -4.03 -2.39 6.84
CA ALA A 151 -4.67 -2.89 8.06
C ALA A 151 -6.14 -3.28 7.82
N GLY A 152 -6.86 -2.52 6.98
CA GLY A 152 -8.23 -2.85 6.60
C GLY A 152 -8.36 -4.20 5.90
N HIS A 153 -7.47 -4.52 4.95
CA HIS A 153 -7.48 -5.80 4.23
C HIS A 153 -7.22 -7.02 5.13
N LEU A 154 -6.67 -6.82 6.30
CA LEU A 154 -6.40 -7.90 7.28
C LEU A 154 -7.61 -8.24 8.17
N VAL A 155 -8.59 -7.33 8.30
CA VAL A 155 -9.64 -7.48 9.32
C VAL A 155 -11.06 -7.11 8.86
N VAL A 156 -11.21 -6.48 7.70
CA VAL A 156 -12.51 -6.12 7.11
C VAL A 156 -12.81 -7.07 5.96
N GLU A 157 -13.97 -7.71 5.99
CA GLU A 157 -14.42 -8.66 4.96
C GLU A 157 -15.27 -7.96 3.88
N ASP A 158 -15.37 -8.56 2.71
CA ASP A 158 -16.16 -8.06 1.58
C ASP A 158 -17.68 -8.00 1.86
N SER A 159 -18.15 -8.70 2.89
CA SER A 159 -19.53 -8.66 3.36
C SER A 159 -20.02 -7.24 3.67
N VAL A 160 -19.11 -6.32 4.00
CA VAL A 160 -19.45 -4.89 4.25
C VAL A 160 -20.12 -4.23 3.06
N TYR A 161 -19.82 -4.67 1.82
CA TYR A 161 -20.44 -4.12 0.62
C TYR A 161 -21.90 -4.50 0.43
N ARG A 162 -22.34 -5.54 1.12
CA ARG A 162 -23.74 -6.04 1.13
C ARG A 162 -24.55 -5.53 2.31
N HIS A 163 -24.03 -4.53 3.04
CA HIS A 163 -24.77 -3.90 4.14
C HIS A 163 -26.04 -3.22 3.63
N ALA A 164 -27.16 -3.39 4.36
CA ALA A 164 -28.45 -2.86 3.94
C ALA A 164 -28.49 -1.32 3.84
N ASP A 165 -27.75 -0.64 4.71
CA ASP A 165 -27.56 0.80 4.59
C ASP A 165 -26.46 1.11 3.56
N PHE A 166 -26.85 1.83 2.51
CA PHE A 166 -25.93 2.25 1.43
C PHE A 166 -24.74 3.07 1.96
N ALA A 167 -24.96 3.99 2.90
CA ALA A 167 -23.89 4.86 3.39
C ALA A 167 -22.80 4.04 4.07
N THR A 168 -23.19 3.05 4.87
CA THR A 168 -22.28 2.10 5.53
C THR A 168 -21.52 1.28 4.50
N ALA A 169 -22.17 0.72 3.51
CA ALA A 169 -21.50 -0.06 2.45
C ALA A 169 -20.56 0.81 1.61
N ALA A 170 -21.01 1.99 1.19
CA ALA A 170 -20.22 2.93 0.40
C ALA A 170 -18.99 3.48 1.17
N ALA A 171 -19.09 3.62 2.50
CA ALA A 171 -17.98 4.03 3.35
C ALA A 171 -16.75 3.11 3.20
N HIS A 172 -16.98 1.82 2.91
CA HIS A 172 -15.92 0.82 2.74
C HIS A 172 -15.36 0.71 1.31
N VAL A 173 -15.92 1.46 0.35
CA VAL A 173 -15.47 1.40 -1.05
C VAL A 173 -14.07 2.01 -1.21
N MET A 174 -13.13 1.16 -1.65
CA MET A 174 -11.74 1.50 -1.92
C MET A 174 -11.17 0.59 -3.03
N SER A 175 -9.98 0.89 -3.52
CA SER A 175 -9.25 0.06 -4.48
C SER A 175 -7.84 -0.24 -3.96
N PRO A 176 -7.46 -1.54 -3.87
CA PRO A 176 -8.28 -2.74 -4.08
C PRO A 176 -9.40 -2.87 -3.06
N PRO A 177 -10.51 -3.56 -3.40
CA PRO A 177 -11.61 -3.76 -2.45
C PRO A 177 -11.23 -4.73 -1.33
N PHE A 178 -11.98 -4.71 -0.23
CA PHE A 178 -11.92 -5.75 0.80
C PHE A 178 -12.30 -7.11 0.20
N ARG A 179 -11.74 -8.18 0.76
CA ARG A 179 -11.84 -9.53 0.24
C ARG A 179 -12.46 -10.46 1.28
N GLU A 180 -12.76 -11.67 0.83
CA GLU A 180 -13.18 -12.75 1.69
C GLU A 180 -12.09 -13.13 2.71
N LYS A 181 -12.51 -13.75 3.80
CA LYS A 181 -11.64 -14.14 4.92
C LYS A 181 -10.45 -15.03 4.52
N THR A 182 -10.62 -15.86 3.51
CA THR A 182 -9.55 -16.71 2.96
C THR A 182 -8.34 -15.90 2.50
N HIS A 183 -8.58 -14.78 1.85
CA HIS A 183 -7.53 -13.85 1.44
C HIS A 183 -6.86 -13.17 2.63
N GLN A 184 -7.63 -12.81 3.67
CA GLN A 184 -7.05 -12.25 4.90
C GLN A 184 -6.02 -13.20 5.53
N GLU A 185 -6.37 -14.49 5.64
CA GLU A 185 -5.44 -15.50 6.18
C GLU A 185 -4.18 -15.66 5.31
N ALA A 186 -4.30 -15.54 3.99
CA ALA A 186 -3.14 -15.54 3.10
C ALA A 186 -2.24 -14.32 3.33
N LEU A 187 -2.81 -13.13 3.54
CA LEU A 187 -2.07 -11.91 3.86
C LEU A 187 -1.36 -12.02 5.22
N TRP A 188 -2.04 -12.54 6.25
CA TRP A 188 -1.43 -12.79 7.56
C TRP A 188 -0.25 -13.76 7.44
N ARG A 189 -0.40 -14.88 6.74
CA ARG A 189 0.69 -15.82 6.45
C ARG A 189 1.84 -15.15 5.70
N GLY A 190 1.52 -14.26 4.74
CA GLY A 190 2.52 -13.50 4.00
C GLY A 190 3.37 -12.58 4.90
N LEU A 191 2.75 -11.91 5.85
CA LEU A 191 3.46 -11.07 6.84
C LEU A 191 4.29 -11.91 7.82
N GLN A 192 3.75 -13.04 8.29
CA GLN A 192 4.44 -13.94 9.21
C GLN A 192 5.67 -14.60 8.58
N SER A 193 5.57 -15.02 7.32
CA SER A 193 6.67 -15.64 6.57
C SER A 193 7.72 -14.63 6.08
N GLY A 194 7.42 -13.32 6.11
CA GLY A 194 8.26 -12.27 5.55
C GLY A 194 8.22 -12.21 4.02
N SER A 195 7.27 -12.85 3.35
CA SER A 195 7.02 -12.64 1.92
C SER A 195 6.33 -11.30 1.66
N LEU A 196 5.52 -10.83 2.60
CA LEU A 196 5.05 -9.45 2.70
C LEU A 196 5.80 -8.73 3.83
N HIS A 197 6.02 -7.43 3.73
CA HIS A 197 7.05 -6.75 4.52
C HIS A 197 6.54 -5.67 5.44
N THR A 198 5.51 -4.97 5.02
CA THR A 198 5.06 -3.73 5.65
C THR A 198 3.55 -3.68 5.72
N THR A 199 3.07 -2.80 6.59
CA THR A 199 1.65 -2.50 6.70
C THR A 199 1.41 -1.01 6.55
N ALA A 200 0.30 -0.64 5.92
CA ALA A 200 -0.11 0.74 5.70
C ALA A 200 -1.63 0.90 5.85
N THR A 201 -2.18 2.02 5.37
CA THR A 201 -3.61 2.30 5.38
C THR A 201 -4.15 2.75 4.05
N ASP A 202 -3.30 3.30 3.19
CA ASP A 202 -3.72 4.03 1.99
C ASP A 202 -4.81 5.07 2.32
N HIS A 203 -4.54 5.87 3.37
CA HIS A 203 -5.51 6.80 3.97
C HIS A 203 -5.95 7.86 2.96
N CYS A 204 -7.15 7.70 2.42
CA CYS A 204 -7.76 8.59 1.45
C CYS A 204 -9.24 8.75 1.78
N THR A 205 -9.58 9.75 2.60
CA THR A 205 -10.92 9.93 3.12
C THR A 205 -11.81 10.74 2.19
N PHE A 206 -13.06 10.31 2.12
CA PHE A 206 -14.17 11.05 1.53
C PHE A 206 -15.27 11.14 2.58
N CYS A 207 -16.14 12.14 2.53
CA CYS A 207 -17.32 12.16 3.37
C CYS A 207 -18.47 11.32 2.77
N ALA A 208 -19.46 10.98 3.58
CA ALA A 208 -20.62 10.18 3.18
C ALA A 208 -21.38 10.82 2.01
N GLU A 209 -21.50 12.15 1.99
CA GLU A 209 -22.13 12.90 0.92
C GLU A 209 -21.40 12.70 -0.43
N GLN A 210 -20.07 12.75 -0.42
CA GLN A 210 -19.26 12.50 -1.62
C GLN A 210 -19.46 11.06 -2.13
N LYS A 211 -19.50 10.08 -1.23
CA LYS A 211 -19.75 8.69 -1.61
C LYS A 211 -21.17 8.45 -2.11
N ALA A 212 -22.13 9.25 -1.66
CA ALA A 212 -23.52 9.17 -2.12
C ALA A 212 -23.73 9.48 -3.61
N ALA A 213 -22.75 10.11 -4.27
CA ALA A 213 -22.75 10.32 -5.72
C ALA A 213 -22.85 9.00 -6.51
N GLY A 214 -22.43 7.90 -5.93
CA GLY A 214 -22.49 6.56 -6.53
C GLY A 214 -23.69 5.71 -6.11
N ARG A 215 -24.74 6.30 -5.52
CA ARG A 215 -25.92 5.53 -5.03
C ARG A 215 -26.61 4.65 -6.07
N PHE A 216 -26.61 5.09 -7.31
CA PHE A 216 -27.26 4.39 -8.44
C PHE A 216 -26.25 3.85 -9.46
N ASP A 217 -24.96 4.01 -9.20
CA ASP A 217 -23.89 3.52 -10.06
C ASP A 217 -22.61 3.40 -9.22
N PHE A 218 -22.28 2.19 -8.80
CA PHE A 218 -21.13 1.95 -7.92
C PHE A 218 -19.81 2.48 -8.49
N SER A 219 -19.66 2.57 -9.79
CA SER A 219 -18.45 3.08 -10.45
C SER A 219 -18.20 4.57 -10.15
N LYS A 220 -19.22 5.28 -9.67
CA LYS A 220 -19.14 6.69 -9.26
C LYS A 220 -18.90 6.89 -7.78
N ILE A 221 -18.83 5.82 -6.98
CA ILE A 221 -18.46 5.93 -5.57
C ILE A 221 -16.97 6.25 -5.51
N PRO A 222 -16.53 7.39 -4.94
CA PRO A 222 -15.12 7.68 -4.76
C PRO A 222 -14.42 6.58 -3.97
N ASN A 223 -13.28 6.09 -4.50
CA ASN A 223 -12.51 5.02 -3.87
C ASN A 223 -11.57 5.60 -2.82
N GLY A 224 -11.66 5.13 -1.60
CA GLY A 224 -10.78 5.50 -0.50
C GLY A 224 -11.45 5.39 0.85
N THR A 225 -10.63 5.05 1.85
CA THR A 225 -11.04 4.87 3.25
C THR A 225 -10.06 5.55 4.20
N GLY A 226 -10.52 5.85 5.42
CA GLY A 226 -9.65 6.24 6.52
C GLY A 226 -8.92 5.06 7.16
N GLY A 227 -8.23 5.31 8.28
CA GLY A 227 -7.64 4.25 9.13
C GLY A 227 -6.21 4.53 9.60
N VAL A 228 -5.65 5.73 9.32
CA VAL A 228 -4.27 6.05 9.75
C VAL A 228 -4.14 6.10 11.27
N GLU A 229 -5.16 6.53 11.97
CA GLU A 229 -5.19 6.61 13.43
C GLU A 229 -5.33 5.23 14.08
N GLU A 230 -6.13 4.35 13.48
CA GLU A 230 -6.50 3.06 14.05
C GLU A 230 -5.51 1.94 13.69
N ARG A 231 -4.73 2.11 12.63
CA ARG A 231 -3.85 1.08 12.06
C ARG A 231 -3.05 0.31 13.11
N MET A 232 -2.34 1.02 13.97
CA MET A 232 -1.45 0.39 14.95
C MET A 232 -2.22 -0.43 15.98
N GLN A 233 -3.37 0.06 16.42
CA GLN A 233 -4.22 -0.60 17.40
C GLN A 233 -4.89 -1.84 16.82
N VAL A 234 -5.41 -1.75 15.61
CA VAL A 234 -6.02 -2.87 14.89
C VAL A 234 -4.98 -3.99 14.64
N LEU A 235 -3.77 -3.62 14.22
CA LEU A 235 -2.70 -4.58 13.99
C LEU A 235 -2.17 -5.21 15.28
N TRP A 236 -2.12 -4.45 16.37
CA TRP A 236 -1.73 -4.99 17.67
C TRP A 236 -2.77 -6.00 18.16
N ASP A 237 -4.03 -5.60 18.14
CA ASP A 237 -5.13 -6.44 18.61
C ASP A 237 -5.27 -7.73 17.79
N ALA A 238 -5.34 -7.61 16.46
CA ALA A 238 -5.50 -8.75 15.57
C ALA A 238 -4.22 -9.57 15.32
N GLY A 239 -3.06 -8.99 15.60
CA GLY A 239 -1.77 -9.62 15.33
C GLY A 239 -1.03 -10.07 16.59
N VAL A 240 -0.75 -9.15 17.51
CA VAL A 240 0.05 -9.45 18.71
C VAL A 240 -0.77 -10.20 19.76
N ASN A 241 -1.97 -9.71 20.08
CA ASN A 241 -2.82 -10.32 21.11
C ASN A 241 -3.32 -11.71 20.70
N THR A 242 -3.41 -11.99 19.40
CA THR A 242 -3.77 -13.33 18.89
C THR A 242 -2.58 -14.28 18.72
N GLY A 243 -1.35 -13.81 19.00
CA GLY A 243 -0.14 -14.62 18.85
C GLY A 243 0.35 -14.78 17.40
N ARG A 244 -0.22 -14.07 16.43
CA ARG A 244 0.26 -14.06 15.03
C ARG A 244 1.64 -13.41 14.91
N PHE A 245 1.92 -12.40 15.75
CA PHE A 245 3.19 -11.69 15.80
C PHE A 245 3.72 -11.57 17.23
N THR A 246 5.04 -11.58 17.34
CA THR A 246 5.72 -11.03 18.49
C THR A 246 5.69 -9.49 18.44
N ARG A 247 5.99 -8.84 19.57
CA ARG A 247 6.14 -7.37 19.64
C ARG A 247 7.23 -6.87 18.68
N SER A 248 8.31 -7.59 18.54
CA SER A 248 9.41 -7.24 17.64
C SER A 248 9.00 -7.33 16.16
N GLU A 249 8.22 -8.33 15.80
CA GLU A 249 7.67 -8.46 14.44
C GLU A 249 6.67 -7.36 14.13
N PHE A 250 5.83 -6.99 15.09
CA PHE A 250 4.94 -5.84 14.97
C PHE A 250 5.73 -4.55 14.66
N VAL A 251 6.80 -4.28 15.42
CA VAL A 251 7.67 -3.12 15.16
C VAL A 251 8.36 -3.23 13.80
N ALA A 252 8.75 -4.44 13.38
CA ALA A 252 9.36 -4.64 12.07
C ALA A 252 8.42 -4.24 10.94
N ILE A 253 7.19 -4.74 10.90
CA ILE A 253 6.24 -4.49 9.81
C ILE A 253 5.64 -3.08 9.83
N THR A 254 5.65 -2.40 10.97
CA THR A 254 5.05 -1.06 11.10
C THR A 254 6.07 0.08 11.04
N SER A 255 7.36 -0.20 11.25
CA SER A 255 8.40 0.83 11.37
C SER A 255 9.73 0.43 10.72
N ALA A 256 10.44 -0.57 11.28
CA ALA A 256 11.83 -0.84 10.89
C ALA A 256 11.98 -1.28 9.43
N ASN A 257 11.09 -2.13 8.92
CA ASN A 257 11.13 -2.56 7.52
C ASN A 257 10.86 -1.40 6.56
N VAL A 258 9.89 -0.54 6.88
CA VAL A 258 9.59 0.67 6.10
C VAL A 258 10.83 1.56 6.02
N ALA A 259 11.45 1.86 7.17
CA ALA A 259 12.64 2.71 7.20
C ALA A 259 13.81 2.13 6.37
N LYS A 260 13.99 0.80 6.40
CA LYS A 260 15.03 0.10 5.62
C LYS A 260 14.69 0.11 4.12
N LEU A 261 13.46 -0.22 3.74
CA LEU A 261 13.03 -0.27 2.35
C LEU A 261 13.09 1.10 1.66
N PHE A 262 12.78 2.16 2.41
CA PHE A 262 12.81 3.53 1.88
C PHE A 262 14.13 4.28 2.15
N ASN A 263 15.18 3.56 2.55
CA ASN A 263 16.53 4.11 2.77
C ASN A 263 16.58 5.24 3.82
N LEU A 264 15.77 5.12 4.86
CA LEU A 264 15.73 6.06 5.99
C LEU A 264 16.41 5.51 7.26
N TYR A 265 16.69 4.21 7.28
CA TYR A 265 17.39 3.55 8.39
C TYR A 265 18.89 3.92 8.38
N PRO A 266 19.57 4.17 9.52
CA PRO A 266 19.07 4.08 10.91
C PRO A 266 18.47 5.39 11.45
N ARG A 267 18.36 6.45 10.65
CA ARG A 267 17.78 7.71 11.11
C ARG A 267 16.35 7.53 11.63
N LYS A 268 15.57 6.65 10.98
CA LYS A 268 14.22 6.21 11.36
C LYS A 268 14.23 4.68 11.55
N GLY A 269 13.24 4.17 12.27
CA GLY A 269 12.99 2.73 12.38
C GLY A 269 13.83 2.00 13.44
N CYS A 270 14.54 2.72 14.28
CA CYS A 270 15.22 2.15 15.46
C CYS A 270 15.28 3.15 16.62
N VAL A 271 15.51 2.61 17.82
CA VAL A 271 15.82 3.39 19.03
C VAL A 271 17.32 3.27 19.25
N ALA A 272 18.08 4.28 18.83
CA ALA A 272 19.53 4.31 18.95
C ALA A 272 20.03 5.75 19.06
N VAL A 273 21.23 5.93 19.62
CA VAL A 273 21.89 7.23 19.63
C VAL A 273 22.14 7.69 18.20
N GLY A 274 21.71 8.92 17.88
CA GLY A 274 21.81 9.50 16.54
C GLY A 274 20.59 9.26 15.64
N ALA A 275 19.62 8.42 16.05
CA ALA A 275 18.33 8.31 15.39
C ALA A 275 17.40 9.48 15.81
N ASP A 276 16.43 9.81 14.94
CA ASP A 276 15.38 10.76 15.31
C ASP A 276 14.51 10.15 16.42
N ALA A 277 14.20 10.97 17.43
CA ALA A 277 13.37 10.53 18.56
C ALA A 277 11.87 10.55 18.20
N ASP A 278 11.48 9.72 17.24
CA ASP A 278 10.09 9.42 16.90
C ASP A 278 9.70 8.13 17.60
N LEU A 279 9.02 8.26 18.73
CA LEU A 279 8.80 7.16 19.67
C LEU A 279 7.30 7.03 19.98
N VAL A 280 6.86 5.81 20.22
CA VAL A 280 5.53 5.52 20.75
C VAL A 280 5.68 4.71 22.03
N LEU A 281 5.12 5.23 23.13
CA LEU A 281 4.93 4.47 24.37
C LEU A 281 3.60 3.76 24.26
N TRP A 282 3.66 2.43 24.32
CA TRP A 282 2.51 1.57 24.09
C TRP A 282 2.02 0.96 25.40
N ASP A 283 0.72 1.12 25.67
CA ASP A 283 0.06 0.41 26.75
C ASP A 283 -0.64 -0.84 26.18
N PRO A 284 -0.14 -2.04 26.46
CA PRO A 284 -0.69 -3.28 25.93
C PRO A 284 -2.04 -3.67 26.54
N ALA A 285 -2.42 -3.07 27.67
CA ALA A 285 -3.65 -3.39 28.40
C ALA A 285 -4.80 -2.38 28.14
N ALA A 286 -4.48 -1.21 27.59
CA ALA A 286 -5.49 -0.20 27.33
C ALA A 286 -6.52 -0.71 26.31
N THR A 287 -7.81 -0.64 26.67
CA THR A 287 -8.91 -1.08 25.81
C THR A 287 -9.76 0.11 25.38
N ARG A 288 -10.12 0.17 24.10
CA ARG A 288 -11.00 1.20 23.56
C ARG A 288 -11.86 0.67 22.42
N THR A 289 -13.04 1.26 22.26
CA THR A 289 -13.89 1.04 21.10
C THR A 289 -13.61 2.12 20.06
N LEU A 290 -13.25 1.70 18.85
CA LEU A 290 -12.97 2.61 17.74
C LEU A 290 -14.29 3.21 17.23
N SER A 291 -14.30 4.53 17.02
CA SER A 291 -15.51 5.21 16.58
C SER A 291 -15.19 6.55 15.94
N VAL A 292 -15.98 6.93 14.94
CA VAL A 292 -15.97 8.27 14.35
C VAL A 292 -16.13 9.38 15.39
N LYS A 293 -16.81 9.10 16.50
CA LYS A 293 -17.03 10.08 17.57
C LYS A 293 -15.78 10.39 18.38
N THR A 294 -14.80 9.50 18.38
CA THR A 294 -13.57 9.61 19.18
C THR A 294 -12.30 9.75 18.35
N GLN A 295 -12.39 9.61 17.03
CA GLN A 295 -11.24 9.80 16.13
C GLN A 295 -10.89 11.30 15.99
N HIS A 296 -9.59 11.58 15.74
CA HIS A 296 -9.10 12.91 15.44
C HIS A 296 -9.22 13.25 13.94
N SER A 297 -9.38 12.25 13.10
CA SER A 297 -9.65 12.41 11.68
C SER A 297 -10.93 13.21 11.46
N LYS A 298 -10.96 14.05 10.41
CA LYS A 298 -12.14 14.85 10.03
C LYS A 298 -13.15 14.09 9.17
N GLY A 299 -12.88 12.81 8.88
CA GLY A 299 -13.86 11.95 8.21
C GLY A 299 -15.10 11.75 9.06
N ASP A 300 -16.23 11.55 8.42
CA ASP A 300 -17.55 11.36 9.05
C ASP A 300 -17.95 9.88 9.16
N PHE A 301 -17.03 8.97 8.84
CA PHE A 301 -17.17 7.53 9.07
C PHE A 301 -15.82 6.90 9.46
N ASN A 302 -15.88 5.69 10.01
CA ASN A 302 -14.73 4.88 10.39
C ASN A 302 -14.95 3.43 9.93
N ILE A 303 -14.03 2.86 9.14
CA ILE A 303 -14.16 1.48 8.65
C ILE A 303 -14.01 0.42 9.76
N PHE A 304 -13.58 0.83 10.93
CA PHE A 304 -13.44 -0.01 12.12
C PHE A 304 -14.50 0.34 13.18
N GLU A 305 -15.57 1.06 12.82
CA GLU A 305 -16.60 1.53 13.74
C GLU A 305 -17.14 0.40 14.62
N GLY A 306 -17.20 0.64 15.93
CA GLY A 306 -17.68 -0.31 16.92
C GLY A 306 -16.69 -1.44 17.28
N ARG A 307 -15.54 -1.54 16.63
CA ARG A 307 -14.53 -2.53 16.96
C ARG A 307 -13.85 -2.19 18.28
N THR A 308 -13.91 -3.08 19.24
CA THR A 308 -13.14 -2.97 20.48
C THR A 308 -11.75 -3.58 20.27
N VAL A 309 -10.71 -2.84 20.62
CA VAL A 309 -9.31 -3.24 20.50
C VAL A 309 -8.61 -3.11 21.85
N THR A 310 -7.65 -4.00 22.11
CA THR A 310 -6.78 -3.96 23.28
C THR A 310 -5.36 -3.68 22.86
N GLY A 311 -4.75 -2.68 23.46
CA GLY A 311 -3.45 -2.11 23.12
C GLY A 311 -3.61 -0.75 22.44
N ALA A 312 -3.02 0.29 23.02
CA ALA A 312 -3.12 1.65 22.51
C ALA A 312 -1.85 2.47 22.84
N PRO A 313 -1.53 3.51 22.06
CA PRO A 313 -0.48 4.44 22.41
C PRO A 313 -0.88 5.26 23.65
N SER A 314 -0.05 5.32 24.68
CA SER A 314 -0.19 6.29 25.77
C SER A 314 0.44 7.63 25.41
N HIS A 315 1.63 7.58 24.75
CA HIS A 315 2.34 8.78 24.29
C HIS A 315 2.91 8.56 22.91
N THR A 316 2.93 9.62 22.12
CA THR A 316 3.66 9.67 20.84
C THR A 316 4.59 10.87 20.85
N LEU A 317 5.85 10.63 20.50
CA LEU A 317 6.86 11.68 20.35
C LEU A 317 7.24 11.79 18.87
N SER A 318 7.39 13.02 18.40
CA SER A 318 7.95 13.33 17.09
C SER A 318 9.13 14.27 17.27
N GLN A 319 10.30 13.87 16.80
CA GLN A 319 11.53 14.63 16.95
C GLN A 319 11.81 15.05 18.42
N GLY A 320 11.51 14.16 19.36
CA GLY A 320 11.67 14.37 20.80
C GLY A 320 10.58 15.21 21.49
N LYS A 321 9.62 15.74 20.74
CA LYS A 321 8.48 16.47 21.31
C LYS A 321 7.28 15.55 21.48
N VAL A 322 6.61 15.63 22.63
CA VAL A 322 5.35 14.90 22.87
C VAL A 322 4.26 15.54 22.01
N VAL A 323 3.74 14.80 21.03
CA VAL A 323 2.66 15.25 20.12
C VAL A 323 1.31 14.63 20.44
N PHE A 324 1.28 13.59 21.28
CA PHE A 324 0.07 12.98 21.81
C PHE A 324 0.36 12.43 23.20
N ALA A 325 -0.54 12.62 24.16
CA ALA A 325 -0.43 12.06 25.50
C ALA A 325 -1.82 11.79 26.09
N ASN A 326 -2.11 10.53 26.45
CA ASN A 326 -3.31 10.09 27.16
C ASN A 326 -4.65 10.61 26.56
N GLY A 327 -4.76 10.62 25.24
CA GLY A 327 -5.95 11.11 24.52
C GLY A 327 -5.85 12.55 24.02
N ASP A 328 -4.87 13.35 24.52
CA ASP A 328 -4.71 14.74 24.12
C ASP A 328 -3.77 14.87 22.92
N LEU A 329 -4.26 15.43 21.82
CA LEU A 329 -3.46 15.78 20.67
C LEU A 329 -2.74 17.12 20.94
N ARG A 330 -1.40 17.10 20.90
CA ARG A 330 -0.51 18.23 21.17
C ARG A 330 0.34 18.61 19.97
N ALA A 331 -0.02 18.11 18.78
CA ALA A 331 0.70 18.41 17.56
C ALA A 331 0.48 19.87 17.13
N GLU A 332 1.55 20.53 16.72
CA GLU A 332 1.55 21.89 16.19
C GLU A 332 1.56 21.89 14.67
N ARG A 333 0.78 22.79 14.05
CA ARG A 333 0.80 22.96 12.60
C ARG A 333 2.19 23.44 12.14
N GLY A 334 2.71 22.85 11.08
CA GLY A 334 4.01 23.20 10.52
C GLY A 334 5.22 22.59 11.24
N ALA A 335 5.02 21.78 12.29
CA ALA A 335 6.12 21.09 12.97
C ALA A 335 6.78 19.99 12.13
N GLY A 336 6.07 19.44 11.15
CA GLY A 336 6.59 18.41 10.26
C GLY A 336 7.70 18.92 9.35
N ARG A 337 8.70 18.08 9.06
CA ARG A 337 9.82 18.39 8.16
C ARG A 337 9.95 17.31 7.11
N TYR A 338 10.17 17.74 5.87
CA TYR A 338 10.51 16.81 4.80
C TYR A 338 11.88 16.17 5.05
N ILE A 339 11.94 14.85 4.89
CA ILE A 339 13.19 14.09 4.99
C ILE A 339 13.58 13.66 3.58
N LYS A 340 14.66 14.25 3.06
CA LYS A 340 15.25 13.83 1.80
C LYS A 340 15.83 12.42 1.96
N ARG A 341 15.35 11.47 1.17
CA ARG A 341 15.93 10.13 1.12
C ARG A 341 17.21 10.13 0.31
N PRO A 342 18.26 9.40 0.74
CA PRO A 342 19.37 9.08 -0.13
C PRO A 342 18.87 8.27 -1.34
N ALA A 343 19.50 8.49 -2.50
CA ALA A 343 19.23 7.66 -3.68
C ALA A 343 19.61 6.20 -3.39
N PHE A 344 18.88 5.27 -3.97
CA PHE A 344 19.36 3.89 -4.01
C PHE A 344 20.64 3.90 -4.88
N THR A 345 21.76 3.49 -4.33
CA THR A 345 22.96 3.31 -5.11
C THR A 345 22.72 2.18 -6.12
N GLY A 346 22.52 2.54 -7.37
CA GLY A 346 22.41 1.60 -8.49
C GLY A 346 23.75 0.92 -8.71
N GLY A 347 24.03 -0.12 -7.97
CA GLY A 347 25.11 -1.02 -8.27
C GLY A 347 24.64 -2.03 -9.32
N ASN A 348 25.28 -2.10 -10.46
CA ASN A 348 25.29 -3.26 -11.36
C ASN A 348 25.90 -4.47 -10.63
N GLY A 349 25.45 -4.78 -9.46
CA GLY A 349 25.95 -5.84 -8.62
C GLY A 349 24.82 -6.79 -8.29
N GLY A 350 24.92 -7.98 -8.81
CA GLY A 350 24.22 -9.13 -8.29
C GLY A 350 24.37 -9.17 -6.77
N VAL A 351 23.44 -9.84 -6.11
CA VAL A 351 23.48 -10.14 -4.68
C VAL A 351 24.94 -10.36 -4.23
N GLY A 352 25.52 -9.42 -3.48
CA GLY A 352 26.73 -9.76 -2.77
C GLY A 352 27.85 -8.76 -2.60
N GLN A 353 27.96 -7.66 -3.31
CA GLN A 353 29.09 -6.76 -3.05
C GLN A 353 28.71 -5.27 -2.96
N GLY A 354 28.89 -4.71 -1.76
CA GLY A 354 29.01 -3.27 -1.56
C GLY A 354 27.75 -2.48 -1.24
N ASN A 355 26.60 -3.12 -1.00
CA ASN A 355 25.41 -2.42 -0.53
C ASN A 355 25.41 -2.39 1.02
N PRO A 356 25.49 -1.22 1.68
CA PRO A 356 25.39 -1.14 3.14
C PRO A 356 24.05 -1.67 3.69
N HIS A 357 23.07 -1.95 2.82
CA HIS A 357 21.78 -2.54 3.15
C HIS A 357 21.69 -4.05 2.87
N SER A 358 22.78 -4.72 2.46
CA SER A 358 22.81 -6.19 2.28
C SER A 358 22.42 -6.93 3.57
N GLY A 359 22.73 -6.36 4.74
CA GLY A 359 22.29 -6.88 6.03
C GLY A 359 20.77 -7.00 6.22
N VAL A 360 19.96 -6.28 5.44
CA VAL A 360 18.49 -6.43 5.46
C VAL A 360 18.09 -7.78 4.87
N TYR A 361 18.75 -8.16 3.76
CA TYR A 361 18.49 -9.45 3.09
C TYR A 361 19.00 -10.61 3.94
N GLU A 362 20.18 -10.46 4.55
CA GLU A 362 20.73 -11.47 5.43
C GLU A 362 19.89 -11.66 6.71
N ALA A 363 19.38 -10.58 7.30
CA ALA A 363 18.50 -10.67 8.47
C ALA A 363 17.17 -11.34 8.13
N LEU A 364 16.57 -11.05 6.97
CA LEU A 364 15.34 -11.68 6.51
C LEU A 364 15.57 -13.14 6.09
N ALA A 365 16.69 -13.44 5.43
CA ALA A 365 17.06 -14.80 5.05
C ALA A 365 17.40 -15.68 6.27
N ARG A 366 18.12 -15.13 7.26
CA ARG A 366 18.38 -15.84 8.55
C ARG A 366 17.09 -16.12 9.30
N LYS A 367 16.11 -15.22 9.26
CA LYS A 367 14.80 -15.46 9.89
C LYS A 367 14.02 -16.58 9.20
N ALA A 368 14.08 -16.68 7.89
CA ALA A 368 13.49 -17.78 7.14
C ALA A 368 14.13 -19.15 7.47
N GLN A 369 15.44 -19.15 7.75
CA GLN A 369 16.17 -20.36 8.18
C GLN A 369 15.90 -20.74 9.63
N LEU A 370 15.68 -19.76 10.51
CA LEU A 370 15.34 -19.99 11.93
C LEU A 370 13.88 -20.42 12.15
N ALA A 371 13.02 -20.20 11.15
CA ALA A 371 11.62 -20.64 11.19
C ALA A 371 11.40 -22.11 10.76
N THR A 372 12.45 -22.81 10.35
CA THR A 372 12.39 -24.27 10.13
C THR A 372 12.49 -24.97 11.50
N PRO A 373 11.47 -25.72 11.91
CA PRO A 373 11.53 -26.47 13.16
C PRO A 373 12.69 -27.48 13.09
N THR A 374 13.58 -27.44 14.05
CA THR A 374 14.58 -28.49 14.25
C THR A 374 13.84 -29.82 14.44
N PRO A 375 14.13 -30.87 13.68
CA PRO A 375 13.52 -32.17 13.94
C PRO A 375 13.83 -32.60 15.36
N VAL A 376 12.80 -32.78 16.16
CA VAL A 376 12.95 -33.40 17.48
C VAL A 376 13.41 -34.84 17.22
N ALA A 377 14.65 -35.13 17.54
CA ALA A 377 15.15 -36.51 17.55
C ALA A 377 14.28 -37.30 18.53
N ARG A 378 13.71 -38.41 18.04
CA ARG A 378 13.01 -39.41 18.84
C ARG A 378 13.99 -40.27 19.61
#